data_d36ee3de40f34582431b18ab2bd25d51
#
_entry.id   d36ee3de40f34582431b18ab2bd25d51
#
_cell.length_a   1.000
_cell.length_b   1.000
_cell.length_c   1.000
_cell.angle_alpha   90.00
_cell.angle_beta   90.00
_cell.angle_gamma   90.00
#
_symmetry.space_group_name_H-M   'P 1'
#
loop_
_entity.id
_entity.type
_entity.pdbx_description
1 polymer ?
#
loop_
_entity_poly.entity_id
_entity_poly.type
_entity_poly.pdbx_seq_one_letter_code
_entity_poly.pdbx_strand_id
1 'polypeptide(L)'
;EIYPNSSLMKTFAQFDALKKGALDLSLYPTTYAGGEIPELNITFMPAVVTSYEQGYRWKKAPIGREMTAILEAKGVKLLTWMWQSGGIASRGAPIVKPDDAKGLKIRGGSREMDMMFKAAGAATSNMPSNEIYISMQTGAIDAAATSSTSLISFKLEELSKGLTAAGG
;
A
#
# COMPACT_ATOMS: atom_id res chain seq x y z
N GLU A 1 -16.76 18.01 -5.36
CA GLU A 1 -15.46 18.53 -4.94
C GLU A 1 -14.44 17.42 -4.80
N ILE A 2 -13.13 17.74 -4.91
CA ILE A 2 -12.01 16.81 -4.78
C ILE A 2 -11.18 17.21 -3.56
N TYR A 3 -10.90 16.24 -2.70
CA TYR A 3 -10.15 16.43 -1.46
C TYR A 3 -8.86 15.57 -1.51
N PRO A 4 -7.74 16.12 -1.98
CA PRO A 4 -6.49 15.37 -2.11
C PRO A 4 -5.87 15.06 -0.74
N ASN A 5 -4.97 14.06 -0.72
CA ASN A 5 -4.13 13.70 0.44
C ASN A 5 -4.92 13.46 1.75
N SER A 6 -6.10 12.88 1.64
CA SER A 6 -6.98 12.59 2.79
C SER A 6 -7.39 13.84 3.59
N SER A 7 -7.47 15.01 2.92
CA SER A 7 -7.81 16.28 3.57
C SER A 7 -9.25 16.33 4.10
N LEU A 8 -10.17 15.54 3.55
CA LEU A 8 -11.55 15.46 4.03
C LEU A 8 -11.68 14.59 5.28
N MET A 9 -11.00 13.45 5.29
CA MET A 9 -11.05 12.49 6.40
C MET A 9 -9.81 11.60 6.44
N LYS A 10 -9.55 10.97 7.58
CA LYS A 10 -8.43 10.03 7.75
C LYS A 10 -8.53 8.87 6.76
N THR A 11 -7.40 8.45 6.20
CA THR A 11 -7.33 7.43 5.15
C THR A 11 -8.07 6.15 5.52
N PHE A 12 -7.82 5.58 6.69
CA PHE A 12 -8.47 4.33 7.12
C PHE A 12 -9.98 4.45 7.41
N ALA A 13 -10.52 5.67 7.55
CA ALA A 13 -11.95 5.89 7.75
C ALA A 13 -12.74 5.94 6.41
N GLN A 14 -12.05 6.03 5.28
CA GLN A 14 -12.71 6.24 3.98
C GLN A 14 -13.56 5.05 3.55
N PHE A 15 -13.17 3.81 3.86
CA PHE A 15 -13.96 2.64 3.50
C PHE A 15 -15.32 2.62 4.22
N ASP A 16 -15.34 2.94 5.51
CA ASP A 16 -16.58 3.08 6.26
C ASP A 16 -17.45 4.23 5.77
N ALA A 17 -16.83 5.33 5.37
CA ALA A 17 -17.53 6.48 4.82
C ALA A 17 -18.20 6.15 3.47
N LEU A 18 -17.53 5.38 2.60
CA LEU A 18 -18.10 4.86 1.35
C LEU A 18 -19.31 3.97 1.63
N LYS A 19 -19.19 3.00 2.55
CA LYS A 19 -20.32 2.11 2.93
C LYS A 19 -21.55 2.86 3.44
N LYS A 20 -21.33 3.98 4.14
CA LYS A 20 -22.38 4.81 4.75
C LYS A 20 -22.90 5.91 3.83
N GLY A 21 -22.35 6.05 2.63
CA GLY A 21 -22.69 7.14 1.71
C GLY A 21 -22.26 8.54 2.20
N ALA A 22 -21.34 8.61 3.16
CA ALA A 22 -20.74 9.87 3.61
C ALA A 22 -19.57 10.32 2.69
N LEU A 23 -19.15 9.45 1.80
CA LEU A 23 -18.16 9.69 0.75
C LEU A 23 -18.67 9.02 -0.53
N ASP A 24 -18.75 9.79 -1.63
CA ASP A 24 -19.27 9.28 -2.90
C ASP A 24 -18.25 8.42 -3.64
N LEU A 25 -16.96 8.80 -3.60
CA LEU A 25 -15.87 8.17 -4.35
C LEU A 25 -14.56 8.28 -3.61
N SER A 26 -13.71 7.27 -3.71
CA SER A 26 -12.35 7.31 -3.20
C SER A 26 -11.37 6.59 -4.12
N LEU A 27 -10.18 7.13 -4.29
CA LEU A 27 -9.01 6.38 -4.75
C LEU A 27 -8.37 5.73 -3.53
N TYR A 28 -8.63 4.43 -3.33
CA TYR A 28 -8.37 3.77 -2.08
C TYR A 28 -7.60 2.45 -2.28
N PRO A 29 -6.44 2.27 -1.64
CA PRO A 29 -5.78 0.97 -1.63
C PRO A 29 -6.65 -0.06 -0.90
N THR A 30 -7.13 -1.08 -1.61
CA THR A 30 -8.10 -2.05 -1.07
C THR A 30 -7.58 -2.76 0.19
N THR A 31 -6.27 -2.97 0.30
CA THR A 31 -5.63 -3.56 1.48
C THR A 31 -5.82 -2.75 2.77
N TYR A 32 -6.15 -1.46 2.69
CA TYR A 32 -6.45 -0.66 3.89
C TYR A 32 -7.78 -1.07 4.55
N ALA A 33 -8.65 -1.75 3.82
CA ALA A 33 -9.83 -2.43 4.35
C ALA A 33 -9.55 -3.90 4.77
N GLY A 34 -8.32 -4.38 4.61
CA GLY A 34 -7.93 -5.76 4.88
C GLY A 34 -8.06 -6.21 6.34
N GLY A 35 -8.21 -5.28 7.29
CA GLY A 35 -8.57 -5.60 8.67
C GLY A 35 -10.02 -6.07 8.82
N GLU A 36 -10.92 -5.56 8.00
CA GLU A 36 -12.33 -5.97 7.94
C GLU A 36 -12.56 -7.10 6.91
N ILE A 37 -11.85 -7.02 5.78
CA ILE A 37 -11.97 -7.95 4.64
C ILE A 37 -10.58 -8.47 4.30
N PRO A 38 -10.10 -9.55 4.94
CA PRO A 38 -8.74 -10.07 4.76
C PRO A 38 -8.40 -10.44 3.32
N GLU A 39 -9.38 -10.84 2.52
CA GLU A 39 -9.22 -11.22 1.12
C GLU A 39 -8.67 -10.06 0.27
N LEU A 40 -8.94 -8.81 0.64
CA LEU A 40 -8.46 -7.63 -0.09
C LEU A 40 -6.94 -7.43 0.03
N ASN A 41 -6.29 -8.06 1.00
CA ASN A 41 -4.84 -7.99 1.16
C ASN A 41 -4.06 -8.64 0.02
N ILE A 42 -4.69 -9.54 -0.74
CA ILE A 42 -4.05 -10.24 -1.87
C ILE A 42 -3.48 -9.27 -2.91
N THR A 43 -4.05 -8.08 -3.05
CA THR A 43 -3.56 -7.05 -3.98
C THR A 43 -2.17 -6.50 -3.63
N PHE A 44 -1.76 -6.63 -2.37
CA PHE A 44 -0.46 -6.20 -1.86
C PHE A 44 0.40 -7.38 -1.40
N MET A 45 0.02 -8.59 -1.77
CA MET A 45 0.79 -9.77 -1.45
C MET A 45 2.06 -9.81 -2.30
N PRO A 46 3.25 -9.93 -1.69
CA PRO A 46 4.50 -9.97 -2.44
C PRO A 46 4.50 -11.07 -3.51
N ALA A 47 5.01 -10.76 -4.70
CA ALA A 47 5.16 -11.67 -5.84
C ALA A 47 3.87 -12.28 -6.42
N VAL A 48 2.68 -11.85 -6.00
CA VAL A 48 1.41 -12.33 -6.58
C VAL A 48 1.12 -11.68 -7.93
N VAL A 49 1.36 -10.39 -8.06
CA VAL A 49 1.28 -9.67 -9.34
C VAL A 49 2.65 -9.12 -9.68
N THR A 50 3.25 -9.65 -10.75
CA THR A 50 4.64 -9.37 -11.12
C THR A 50 4.79 -8.52 -12.36
N SER A 51 3.68 -8.18 -13.03
CA SER A 51 3.67 -7.29 -14.19
C SER A 51 2.36 -6.53 -14.32
N TYR A 52 2.39 -5.38 -14.99
CA TYR A 52 1.19 -4.62 -15.32
C TYR A 52 0.21 -5.42 -16.16
N GLU A 53 0.71 -6.20 -17.11
CA GLU A 53 -0.11 -7.06 -17.95
C GLU A 53 -0.89 -8.09 -17.12
N GLN A 54 -0.24 -8.72 -16.15
CA GLN A 54 -0.90 -9.62 -15.22
C GLN A 54 -1.95 -8.88 -14.38
N GLY A 55 -1.65 -7.69 -13.88
CA GLY A 55 -2.58 -6.86 -13.14
C GLY A 55 -3.82 -6.48 -13.97
N TYR A 56 -3.65 -6.10 -15.21
CA TYR A 56 -4.79 -5.78 -16.10
C TYR A 56 -5.67 -6.98 -16.39
N ARG A 57 -5.12 -8.21 -16.40
CA ARG A 57 -5.93 -9.43 -16.56
C ARG A 57 -6.82 -9.72 -15.35
N TRP A 58 -6.47 -9.23 -14.16
CA TRP A 58 -7.28 -9.42 -12.94
C TRP A 58 -8.73 -8.98 -13.13
N LYS A 59 -8.97 -7.87 -13.81
CA LYS A 59 -10.32 -7.35 -14.06
C LYS A 59 -11.26 -8.41 -14.68
N LYS A 60 -10.73 -9.30 -15.52
CA LYS A 60 -11.48 -10.35 -16.19
C LYS A 60 -11.29 -11.73 -15.56
N ALA A 61 -10.34 -11.91 -14.68
CA ALA A 61 -10.04 -13.17 -14.00
C ALA A 61 -11.06 -13.49 -12.90
N PRO A 62 -11.20 -14.77 -12.50
CA PRO A 62 -12.07 -15.15 -11.38
C PRO A 62 -11.78 -14.36 -10.11
N ILE A 63 -10.51 -14.19 -9.76
CA ILE A 63 -10.08 -13.44 -8.57
C ILE A 63 -10.58 -11.98 -8.57
N GLY A 64 -10.49 -11.28 -9.70
CA GLY A 64 -10.96 -9.90 -9.79
C GLY A 64 -12.48 -9.79 -9.68
N ARG A 65 -13.22 -10.77 -10.24
CA ARG A 65 -14.68 -10.84 -10.08
C ARG A 65 -15.08 -11.13 -8.64
N GLU A 66 -14.39 -12.05 -7.97
CA GLU A 66 -14.61 -12.36 -6.56
C GLU A 66 -14.38 -11.16 -5.66
N MET A 67 -13.27 -10.45 -5.84
CA MET A 67 -12.99 -9.22 -5.10
C MET A 67 -14.03 -8.13 -5.35
N THR A 68 -14.50 -7.99 -6.59
CA THR A 68 -15.59 -7.05 -6.92
C THR A 68 -16.87 -7.43 -6.18
N ALA A 69 -17.25 -8.71 -6.19
CA ALA A 69 -18.42 -9.21 -5.48
C ALA A 69 -18.34 -9.01 -3.96
N ILE A 70 -17.16 -9.23 -3.37
CA ILE A 70 -16.90 -8.98 -1.93
C ILE A 70 -17.14 -7.50 -1.59
N LEU A 71 -16.63 -6.57 -2.40
CA LEU A 71 -16.82 -5.14 -2.19
C LEU A 71 -18.30 -4.72 -2.39
N GLU A 72 -18.95 -5.24 -3.43
CA GLU A 72 -20.38 -4.98 -3.68
C GLU A 72 -21.28 -5.48 -2.55
N ALA A 73 -20.97 -6.66 -1.98
CA ALA A 73 -21.68 -7.18 -0.81
C ALA A 73 -21.53 -6.28 0.44
N LYS A 74 -20.51 -5.41 0.46
CA LYS A 74 -20.30 -4.39 1.51
C LYS A 74 -20.89 -3.02 1.13
N GLY A 75 -21.59 -2.91 0.00
CA GLY A 75 -22.17 -1.65 -0.49
C GLY A 75 -21.19 -0.71 -1.18
N VAL A 76 -20.00 -1.20 -1.57
CA VAL A 76 -18.97 -0.41 -2.26
C VAL A 76 -18.74 -0.96 -3.66
N LYS A 77 -18.93 -0.11 -4.69
CA LYS A 77 -18.71 -0.50 -6.07
C LYS A 77 -17.30 -0.19 -6.53
N LEU A 78 -16.59 -1.22 -7.01
CA LEU A 78 -15.28 -1.05 -7.63
C LEU A 78 -15.45 -0.54 -9.07
N LEU A 79 -15.00 0.67 -9.35
CA LEU A 79 -15.15 1.30 -10.67
C LEU A 79 -13.98 0.97 -11.60
N THR A 80 -12.76 0.94 -11.06
CA THR A 80 -11.55 0.67 -11.84
C THR A 80 -10.45 0.08 -10.99
N TRP A 81 -9.52 -0.63 -11.64
CA TRP A 81 -8.27 -1.10 -11.07
C TRP A 81 -7.13 -0.18 -11.48
N MET A 82 -6.33 0.24 -10.51
CA MET A 82 -5.06 0.92 -10.76
C MET A 82 -3.92 0.09 -10.18
N TRP A 83 -3.03 -0.35 -11.04
CA TRP A 83 -1.83 -1.07 -10.64
C TRP A 83 -0.63 -0.12 -10.64
N GLN A 84 0.20 -0.24 -9.63
CA GLN A 84 1.40 0.57 -9.48
C GLN A 84 2.55 -0.33 -9.08
N SER A 85 3.71 -0.13 -9.68
CA SER A 85 4.91 -0.84 -9.25
C SER A 85 5.30 -0.40 -7.84
N GLY A 86 5.72 -1.36 -7.04
CA GLY A 86 6.20 -1.14 -5.68
C GLY A 86 7.69 -0.87 -5.62
N GLY A 87 8.14 -0.41 -4.49
CA GLY A 87 9.55 -0.22 -4.17
C GLY A 87 9.74 0.03 -2.69
N ILE A 88 11.00 0.17 -2.28
CA ILE A 88 11.36 0.47 -0.90
C ILE A 88 12.19 1.75 -0.88
N ALA A 89 11.67 2.77 -0.19
CA ALA A 89 12.42 3.97 0.15
C ALA A 89 13.13 3.75 1.48
N SER A 90 14.44 3.97 1.55
CA SER A 90 15.25 3.81 2.75
C SER A 90 16.04 5.08 3.08
N ARG A 91 16.03 5.50 4.33
CA ARG A 91 16.89 6.59 4.83
C ARG A 91 18.37 6.22 4.82
N GLY A 92 18.68 4.94 4.85
CA GLY A 92 20.01 4.36 4.79
C GLY A 92 20.33 3.75 3.43
N ALA A 93 21.07 2.64 3.44
CA ALA A 93 21.40 1.88 2.24
C ALA A 93 20.13 1.29 1.58
N PRO A 94 20.16 0.99 0.27
CA PRO A 94 19.10 0.26 -0.41
C PRO A 94 18.87 -1.12 0.23
N ILE A 95 17.62 -1.53 0.33
CA ILE A 95 17.23 -2.85 0.85
C ILE A 95 17.01 -3.74 -0.36
N VAL A 96 17.97 -4.61 -0.69
CA VAL A 96 17.96 -5.48 -1.88
C VAL A 96 17.87 -6.96 -1.56
N LYS A 97 18.14 -7.35 -0.32
CA LYS A 97 18.05 -8.73 0.18
C LYS A 97 17.47 -8.73 1.60
N PRO A 98 16.96 -9.87 2.11
CA PRO A 98 16.35 -9.92 3.44
C PRO A 98 17.25 -9.43 4.57
N ASP A 99 18.54 -9.73 4.55
CA ASP A 99 19.48 -9.31 5.58
C ASP A 99 19.60 -7.78 5.71
N ASP A 100 19.35 -7.04 4.63
CA ASP A 100 19.42 -5.57 4.64
C ASP A 100 18.27 -4.95 5.44
N ALA A 101 17.20 -5.70 5.68
CA ALA A 101 16.06 -5.26 6.47
C ALA A 101 16.24 -5.49 7.98
N LYS A 102 17.23 -6.31 8.37
CA LYS A 102 17.42 -6.72 9.76
C LYS A 102 17.64 -5.55 10.70
N GLY A 103 16.84 -5.47 11.75
CA GLY A 103 16.92 -4.42 12.78
C GLY A 103 16.33 -3.07 12.37
N LEU A 104 15.89 -2.90 11.14
CA LEU A 104 15.23 -1.68 10.68
C LEU A 104 13.76 -1.64 11.12
N LYS A 105 13.21 -0.42 11.22
CA LYS A 105 11.79 -0.17 11.38
C LYS A 105 11.21 0.14 9.99
N ILE A 106 10.39 -0.77 9.46
CA ILE A 106 9.90 -0.69 8.08
C ILE A 106 8.38 -0.60 8.05
N ARG A 107 7.84 0.30 7.25
CA ARG A 107 6.43 0.35 6.91
C ARG A 107 6.15 -0.59 5.74
N GLY A 108 5.37 -1.66 5.94
CA GLY A 108 5.04 -2.64 4.90
C GLY A 108 3.88 -2.24 3.99
N GLY A 109 2.84 -1.66 4.53
CA GLY A 109 1.65 -1.23 3.79
C GLY A 109 0.53 -2.25 3.69
N SER A 110 0.80 -3.52 4.03
CA SER A 110 -0.19 -4.57 4.27
C SER A 110 0.31 -5.52 5.34
N ARG A 111 -0.61 -6.31 5.90
CA ARG A 111 -0.27 -7.34 6.88
C ARG A 111 0.75 -8.34 6.33
N GLU A 112 0.59 -8.76 5.09
CA GLU A 112 1.42 -9.77 4.43
C GLU A 112 2.84 -9.23 4.18
N MET A 113 2.96 -7.97 3.75
CA MET A 113 4.26 -7.30 3.65
C MET A 113 4.93 -7.15 5.01
N ASP A 114 4.17 -6.82 6.05
CA ASP A 114 4.68 -6.75 7.42
C ASP A 114 5.20 -8.12 7.88
N MET A 115 4.50 -9.21 7.55
CA MET A 115 4.97 -10.57 7.87
C MET A 115 6.29 -10.88 7.13
N MET A 116 6.41 -10.51 5.87
CA MET A 116 7.63 -10.68 5.08
C MET A 116 8.81 -9.92 5.73
N PHE A 117 8.63 -8.64 6.07
CA PHE A 117 9.70 -7.86 6.71
C PHE A 117 10.05 -8.36 8.12
N LYS A 118 9.07 -8.80 8.89
CA LYS A 118 9.31 -9.45 10.18
C LYS A 118 10.12 -10.73 10.05
N ALA A 119 9.84 -11.55 9.05
CA ALA A 119 10.62 -12.76 8.76
C ALA A 119 12.07 -12.42 8.37
N ALA A 120 12.32 -11.25 7.77
CA ALA A 120 13.64 -10.71 7.49
C ALA A 120 14.32 -10.04 8.71
N GLY A 121 13.69 -10.05 9.87
CA GLY A 121 14.25 -9.48 11.12
C GLY A 121 14.02 -7.98 11.30
N ALA A 122 13.10 -7.38 10.56
CA ALA A 122 12.69 -5.99 10.76
C ALA A 122 11.58 -5.86 11.82
N ALA A 123 11.50 -4.70 12.45
CA ALA A 123 10.28 -4.24 13.12
C ALA A 123 9.35 -3.57 12.12
N THR A 124 8.04 -3.78 12.23
CA THR A 124 7.08 -3.22 11.27
C THR A 124 6.15 -2.19 11.90
N SER A 125 5.72 -1.23 11.10
CA SER A 125 4.77 -0.20 11.48
C SER A 125 3.67 -0.11 10.44
N ASN A 126 2.41 -0.09 10.88
CA ASN A 126 1.27 0.05 10.00
C ASN A 126 0.79 1.51 10.01
N MET A 127 0.83 2.13 8.84
CA MET A 127 0.34 3.49 8.61
C MET A 127 -0.05 3.69 7.14
N PRO A 128 -0.96 4.62 6.83
CA PRO A 128 -1.27 4.96 5.44
C PRO A 128 -0.09 5.70 4.78
N SER A 129 -0.06 5.70 3.45
CA SER A 129 1.09 6.22 2.69
C SER A 129 1.35 7.71 2.88
N ASN A 130 0.33 8.51 3.17
CA ASN A 130 0.47 9.95 3.42
C ASN A 130 1.17 10.29 4.76
N GLU A 131 1.38 9.33 5.63
CA GLU A 131 2.12 9.50 6.90
C GLU A 131 3.60 9.09 6.78
N ILE A 132 4.02 8.49 5.67
CA ILE A 132 5.38 7.97 5.49
C ILE A 132 6.42 9.09 5.60
N TYR A 133 6.20 10.23 4.93
CA TYR A 133 7.16 11.33 4.91
C TYR A 133 7.55 11.80 6.32
N ILE A 134 6.55 12.16 7.13
CA ILE A 134 6.81 12.65 8.48
C ILE A 134 7.43 11.56 9.38
N SER A 135 7.02 10.30 9.19
CA SER A 135 7.55 9.18 9.97
C SER A 135 9.00 8.86 9.61
N MET A 136 9.39 8.99 8.34
CA MET A 136 10.78 8.91 7.91
C MET A 136 11.58 10.13 8.40
N GLN A 137 11.04 11.34 8.27
CA GLN A 137 11.71 12.57 8.68
C GLN A 137 12.06 12.56 10.18
N THR A 138 11.12 12.12 11.02
CA THR A 138 11.30 12.06 12.47
C THR A 138 12.09 10.83 12.96
N GLY A 139 12.37 9.88 12.08
CA GLY A 139 13.03 8.62 12.45
C GLY A 139 12.12 7.61 13.15
N ALA A 140 10.80 7.79 13.09
CA ALA A 140 9.86 6.79 13.56
C ALA A 140 9.94 5.49 12.75
N ILE A 141 10.27 5.59 11.45
CA ILE A 141 10.63 4.47 10.58
C ILE A 141 11.93 4.77 9.83
N ASP A 142 12.64 3.71 9.46
CA ASP A 142 13.90 3.76 8.70
C ASP A 142 13.66 3.59 7.21
N ALA A 143 12.62 2.85 6.83
CA ALA A 143 12.26 2.58 5.44
C ALA A 143 10.75 2.36 5.27
N ALA A 144 10.27 2.47 4.04
CA ALA A 144 8.90 2.21 3.70
C ALA A 144 8.77 1.50 2.35
N ALA A 145 8.02 0.40 2.32
CA ALA A 145 7.51 -0.17 1.08
C ALA A 145 6.30 0.65 0.64
N THR A 146 6.33 1.13 -0.60
CA THR A 146 5.27 1.97 -1.17
C THR A 146 5.30 1.93 -2.69
N SER A 147 4.34 2.56 -3.35
CA SER A 147 4.33 2.64 -4.82
C SER A 147 5.33 3.66 -5.34
N SER A 148 5.78 3.47 -6.58
CA SER A 148 6.66 4.41 -7.27
C SER A 148 6.04 5.81 -7.39
N THR A 149 4.72 5.90 -7.57
CA THR A 149 4.00 7.18 -7.58
C THR A 149 4.01 7.85 -6.21
N SER A 150 3.93 7.09 -5.13
CA SER A 150 4.01 7.64 -3.77
C SER A 150 5.39 8.19 -3.43
N LEU A 151 6.46 7.62 -4.00
CA LEU A 151 7.81 8.16 -3.84
C LEU A 151 7.87 9.63 -4.26
N ILE A 152 7.27 9.95 -5.42
CA ILE A 152 7.22 11.31 -5.96
C ILE A 152 6.16 12.16 -5.25
N SER A 153 4.94 11.65 -5.13
CA SER A 153 3.80 12.42 -4.59
C SER A 153 3.98 12.87 -3.14
N PHE A 154 4.70 12.08 -2.35
CA PHE A 154 5.02 12.39 -0.96
C PHE A 154 6.48 12.83 -0.77
N LYS A 155 7.20 13.12 -1.85
CA LYS A 155 8.58 13.63 -1.84
C LYS A 155 9.54 12.75 -1.01
N LEU A 156 9.37 11.45 -1.06
CA LEU A 156 10.18 10.53 -0.27
C LEU A 156 11.65 10.49 -0.73
N GLU A 157 11.91 10.93 -1.97
CA GLU A 157 13.26 11.13 -2.51
C GLU A 157 14.08 12.13 -1.70
N GLU A 158 13.45 13.12 -1.08
CA GLU A 158 14.15 14.11 -0.23
C GLU A 158 14.78 13.48 1.03
N LEU A 159 14.21 12.38 1.51
CA LEU A 159 14.59 11.70 2.74
C LEU A 159 15.34 10.39 2.50
N SER A 160 15.31 9.88 1.26
CA SER A 160 15.81 8.56 0.93
C SER A 160 17.25 8.64 0.37
N LYS A 161 18.15 7.87 0.95
CA LYS A 161 19.49 7.63 0.39
C LYS A 161 19.54 6.38 -0.48
N GLY A 162 18.56 5.48 -0.30
CA GLY A 162 18.42 4.25 -1.07
C GLY A 162 16.99 4.07 -1.56
N LEU A 163 16.85 3.78 -2.85
CA LEU A 163 15.59 3.40 -3.47
C LEU A 163 15.79 2.03 -4.11
N THR A 164 14.95 1.08 -3.74
CA THR A 164 14.89 -0.23 -4.38
C THR A 164 13.59 -0.30 -5.16
N ALA A 165 13.69 -0.31 -6.48
CA ALA A 165 12.54 -0.57 -7.34
C ALA A 165 12.36 -2.09 -7.42
N ALA A 166 11.17 -2.59 -7.08
CA ALA A 166 10.77 -3.93 -7.49
C ALA A 166 10.63 -3.88 -9.01
N GLY A 167 11.39 -4.72 -9.71
CA GLY A 167 11.31 -4.81 -11.16
C GLY A 167 9.86 -4.99 -11.62
N GLY A 168 9.45 -4.25 -12.63
CA GLY A 168 8.21 -4.45 -13.32
C GLY A 168 8.30 -5.65 -14.26
#